data_85ad932d8dca206cc87b2e0bbd9a9306
#
_entry.id   85ad932d8dca206cc87b2e0bbd9a9306
#
_cell.length_a   1.000
_cell.length_b   1.000
_cell.length_c   1.000
_cell.angle_alpha   90.00
_cell.angle_beta   90.00
_cell.angle_gamma   90.00
#
_symmetry.space_group_name_H-M   'P 1'
#
loop_
_entity.id
_entity.type
_entity.pdbx_description
1 polymer ?
#
loop_
_entity_poly.entity_id
_entity_poly.type
_entity_poly.pdbx_seq_one_letter_code
_entity_poly.pdbx_strand_id
1 'polypeptide(L)'
;YGTLAARWVGGIQILNAISGLGYLFIAQGWKSSIRKKILLWGYRAILHSKKVWILFQNPDDQALFAQHKIIYPEHAFKIKGSGVDLQQFAYSPIPKGRVKVILVARMLWDKGVGEFVESATVLTQQGIDADFLLVGSVDSGNPESISAKQLEQWNKSGVVKWLGERADIAQLLAE
;
A
#
# COMPACT_ATOMS: atom_id res chain seq x y z
N TYR A 1 4.46 -20.17 1.51
CA TYR A 1 5.35 -21.19 2.14
C TYR A 1 4.76 -21.68 3.46
N GLY A 2 4.40 -20.81 4.41
CA GLY A 2 3.88 -21.20 5.74
C GLY A 2 2.67 -22.11 5.68
N THR A 3 1.68 -21.84 4.82
CA THR A 3 0.49 -22.68 4.65
C THR A 3 0.84 -24.09 4.14
N LEU A 4 1.79 -24.21 3.22
CA LEU A 4 2.24 -25.52 2.73
C LEU A 4 2.92 -26.33 3.85
N ALA A 5 3.83 -25.70 4.60
CA ALA A 5 4.51 -26.33 5.74
C ALA A 5 3.50 -26.76 6.81
N ALA A 6 2.54 -25.87 7.15
CA ALA A 6 1.50 -26.17 8.13
C ALA A 6 0.57 -27.32 7.68
N ARG A 7 0.26 -27.41 6.38
CA ARG A 7 -0.52 -28.53 5.84
C ARG A 7 0.26 -29.85 5.88
N TRP A 8 1.57 -29.80 5.74
CA TRP A 8 2.45 -30.98 5.80
C TRP A 8 2.54 -31.56 7.23
N VAL A 9 2.63 -30.67 8.23
CA VAL A 9 2.59 -31.07 9.65
C VAL A 9 1.22 -31.67 10.01
N GLY A 10 0.14 -31.16 9.41
CA GLY A 10 -1.21 -31.65 9.66
C GLY A 10 -1.77 -31.24 11.03
N GLY A 11 -3.07 -31.51 11.26
CA GLY A 11 -3.69 -31.35 12.59
C GLY A 11 -3.96 -29.92 13.05
N ILE A 12 -3.46 -28.87 12.38
CA ILE A 12 -3.55 -27.46 12.80
C ILE A 12 -4.52 -26.65 11.95
N GLN A 13 -5.12 -25.62 12.55
CA GLN A 13 -5.84 -24.57 11.85
C GLN A 13 -4.83 -23.52 11.38
N ILE A 14 -5.08 -22.95 10.20
CA ILE A 14 -4.18 -22.00 9.54
C ILE A 14 -4.91 -20.70 9.33
N LEU A 15 -4.40 -19.60 9.88
CA LEU A 15 -4.89 -18.25 9.62
C LEU A 15 -3.84 -17.48 8.80
N ASN A 16 -4.24 -17.02 7.62
CA ASN A 16 -3.42 -16.14 6.80
C ASN A 16 -4.01 -14.73 6.81
N ALA A 17 -3.16 -13.70 6.82
CA ALA A 17 -3.57 -12.32 6.61
C ALA A 17 -3.10 -11.86 5.22
N ILE A 18 -4.03 -11.31 4.43
CA ILE A 18 -3.76 -10.72 3.12
C ILE A 18 -4.04 -9.23 3.22
N SER A 19 -2.97 -8.44 3.31
CA SER A 19 -3.03 -6.97 3.36
C SER A 19 -3.17 -6.33 1.99
N GLY A 20 -2.89 -7.08 0.92
CA GLY A 20 -3.02 -6.69 -0.48
C GLY A 20 -2.34 -7.72 -1.37
N LEU A 21 -2.85 -7.90 -2.59
CA LEU A 21 -2.34 -8.89 -3.54
C LEU A 21 -1.13 -8.38 -4.33
N GLY A 22 -0.76 -7.11 -4.15
CA GLY A 22 0.44 -6.51 -4.72
C GLY A 22 0.38 -6.26 -6.23
N TYR A 23 1.48 -5.76 -6.77
CA TYR A 23 1.65 -5.32 -8.16
C TYR A 23 1.25 -6.35 -9.23
N LEU A 24 1.47 -7.65 -8.97
CA LEU A 24 1.17 -8.71 -9.95
C LEU A 24 -0.31 -8.77 -10.37
N PHE A 25 -1.21 -8.22 -9.55
CA PHE A 25 -2.65 -8.17 -9.84
C PHE A 25 -3.07 -6.87 -10.54
N ILE A 26 -2.25 -5.81 -10.47
CA ILE A 26 -2.49 -4.50 -11.09
C ILE A 26 -1.93 -4.46 -12.51
N ALA A 27 -0.82 -5.16 -12.76
CA ALA A 27 -0.14 -5.17 -14.05
C ALA A 27 -1.06 -5.62 -15.19
N GLN A 28 -1.07 -4.84 -16.30
CA GLN A 28 -1.86 -5.09 -17.51
C GLN A 28 -1.03 -5.80 -18.58
N GLY A 29 -1.71 -6.50 -19.50
CA GLY A 29 -1.11 -7.17 -20.65
C GLY A 29 -1.28 -8.70 -20.62
N TRP A 30 -1.13 -9.33 -21.80
CA TRP A 30 -1.40 -10.76 -21.97
C TRP A 30 -0.49 -11.67 -21.12
N LYS A 31 0.80 -11.32 -21.00
CA LYS A 31 1.76 -12.05 -20.15
C LYS A 31 1.39 -11.95 -18.66
N SER A 32 0.90 -10.78 -18.23
CA SER A 32 0.38 -10.56 -16.88
C SER A 32 -0.87 -11.39 -16.62
N SER A 33 -1.77 -11.50 -17.61
CA SER A 33 -3.00 -12.31 -17.50
C SER A 33 -2.69 -13.80 -17.29
N ILE A 34 -1.71 -14.36 -18.00
CA ILE A 34 -1.28 -15.75 -17.82
C ILE A 34 -0.66 -15.95 -16.43
N ARG A 35 0.25 -15.05 -15.99
CA ARG A 35 0.86 -15.10 -14.66
C ARG A 35 -0.20 -15.04 -13.57
N LYS A 36 -1.19 -14.15 -13.72
CA LYS A 36 -2.32 -14.02 -12.78
C LYS A 36 -3.12 -15.33 -12.68
N LYS A 37 -3.43 -15.98 -13.81
CA LYS A 37 -4.14 -17.27 -13.81
C LYS A 37 -3.34 -18.38 -13.09
N ILE A 38 -2.04 -18.47 -13.36
CA ILE A 38 -1.16 -19.46 -12.72
C ILE A 38 -1.10 -19.19 -11.20
N LEU A 39 -0.98 -17.93 -10.79
CA LEU A 39 -0.92 -17.55 -9.39
C LEU A 39 -2.24 -17.85 -8.67
N LEU A 40 -3.38 -17.53 -9.27
CA LEU A 40 -4.71 -17.83 -8.71
C LEU A 40 -4.95 -19.34 -8.60
N TRP A 41 -4.50 -20.12 -9.59
CA TRP A 41 -4.54 -21.57 -9.52
C TRP A 41 -3.66 -22.10 -8.38
N GLY A 42 -2.44 -21.58 -8.22
CA GLY A 42 -1.55 -21.91 -7.12
C GLY A 42 -2.15 -21.56 -5.75
N TYR A 43 -2.73 -20.37 -5.61
CA TYR A 43 -3.46 -19.99 -4.39
C TYR A 43 -4.61 -20.96 -4.11
N ARG A 44 -5.40 -21.32 -5.11
CA ARG A 44 -6.50 -22.28 -4.94
C ARG A 44 -5.98 -23.64 -4.47
N ALA A 45 -4.91 -24.17 -5.08
CA ALA A 45 -4.33 -25.46 -4.70
C ALA A 45 -3.83 -25.48 -3.25
N ILE A 46 -3.32 -24.34 -2.75
CA ILE A 46 -2.74 -24.23 -1.42
C ILE A 46 -3.78 -23.84 -0.36
N LEU A 47 -4.69 -22.92 -0.67
CA LEU A 47 -5.57 -22.27 0.31
C LEU A 47 -6.99 -22.87 0.36
N HIS A 48 -7.43 -23.60 -0.66
CA HIS A 48 -8.76 -24.22 -0.68
C HIS A 48 -8.81 -25.43 0.27
N SER A 49 -9.05 -25.15 1.55
CA SER A 49 -9.11 -26.16 2.61
C SER A 49 -9.97 -25.65 3.78
N LYS A 50 -10.76 -26.56 4.39
CA LYS A 50 -11.55 -26.28 5.61
C LYS A 50 -10.69 -25.96 6.84
N LYS A 51 -9.39 -26.11 6.77
CA LYS A 51 -8.45 -25.75 7.85
C LYS A 51 -7.79 -24.39 7.63
N VAL A 52 -8.07 -23.73 6.49
CA VAL A 52 -7.47 -22.44 6.13
C VAL A 52 -8.50 -21.33 6.29
N TRP A 53 -8.15 -20.32 7.05
CA TRP A 53 -8.88 -19.09 7.26
C TRP A 53 -8.08 -17.93 6.67
N ILE A 54 -8.74 -16.94 6.09
CA ILE A 54 -8.07 -15.77 5.53
C ILE A 54 -8.71 -14.50 6.04
N LEU A 55 -7.86 -13.61 6.52
CA LEU A 55 -8.18 -12.26 6.92
C LEU A 55 -7.79 -11.29 5.80
N PHE A 56 -8.76 -10.61 5.22
CA PHE A 56 -8.57 -9.59 4.20
C PHE A 56 -8.62 -8.19 4.80
N GLN A 57 -7.92 -7.23 4.19
CA GLN A 57 -7.96 -5.83 4.58
C GLN A 57 -8.77 -4.96 3.61
N ASN A 58 -9.12 -5.50 2.43
CA ASN A 58 -9.97 -4.81 1.45
C ASN A 58 -11.02 -5.76 0.85
N PRO A 59 -12.15 -5.22 0.36
CA PRO A 59 -13.23 -6.02 -0.21
C PRO A 59 -12.87 -6.63 -1.57
N ASP A 60 -12.01 -5.98 -2.35
CA ASP A 60 -11.71 -6.40 -3.72
C ASP A 60 -10.90 -7.69 -3.74
N ASP A 61 -9.91 -7.81 -2.85
CA ASP A 61 -9.13 -9.05 -2.68
C ASP A 61 -10.01 -10.19 -2.18
N GLN A 62 -10.92 -9.92 -1.23
CA GLN A 62 -11.88 -10.92 -0.75
C GLN A 62 -12.80 -11.38 -1.89
N ALA A 63 -13.34 -10.46 -2.69
CA ALA A 63 -14.20 -10.75 -3.83
C ALA A 63 -13.46 -11.57 -4.90
N LEU A 64 -12.21 -11.21 -5.20
CA LEU A 64 -11.37 -11.95 -6.15
C LEU A 64 -11.16 -13.39 -5.71
N PHE A 65 -10.88 -13.62 -4.43
CA PHE A 65 -10.70 -14.98 -3.89
C PHE A 65 -11.99 -15.79 -3.90
N ALA A 66 -13.12 -15.16 -3.61
CA ALA A 66 -14.43 -15.79 -3.70
C ALA A 66 -14.79 -16.17 -5.15
N GLN A 67 -14.62 -15.23 -6.10
CA GLN A 67 -14.87 -15.44 -7.54
C GLN A 67 -14.07 -16.62 -8.09
N HIS A 68 -12.82 -16.76 -7.69
CA HIS A 68 -11.93 -17.84 -8.12
C HIS A 68 -12.03 -19.10 -7.26
N LYS A 69 -12.96 -19.16 -6.32
CA LYS A 69 -13.17 -20.30 -5.40
C LYS A 69 -11.87 -20.72 -4.71
N ILE A 70 -11.05 -19.75 -4.29
CA ILE A 70 -9.75 -19.97 -3.64
C ILE A 70 -9.96 -20.35 -2.17
N ILE A 71 -11.01 -19.81 -1.55
CA ILE A 71 -11.34 -20.06 -0.15
C ILE A 71 -12.83 -20.33 -0.01
N TYR A 72 -13.23 -21.03 1.04
CA TYR A 72 -14.62 -21.15 1.45
C TYR A 72 -15.13 -19.81 1.98
N PRO A 73 -16.30 -19.30 1.57
CA PRO A 73 -16.82 -17.99 1.99
C PRO A 73 -16.86 -17.80 3.49
N GLU A 74 -17.25 -18.84 4.23
CA GLU A 74 -17.35 -18.87 5.68
C GLU A 74 -15.98 -18.79 6.40
N HIS A 75 -14.88 -18.98 5.66
CA HIS A 75 -13.50 -18.89 6.16
C HIS A 75 -12.81 -17.58 5.76
N ALA A 76 -13.55 -16.65 5.15
CA ALA A 76 -13.03 -15.36 4.69
C ALA A 76 -13.54 -14.24 5.60
N PHE A 77 -12.64 -13.57 6.32
CA PHE A 77 -12.94 -12.44 7.17
C PHE A 77 -12.36 -11.15 6.59
N LYS A 78 -12.98 -10.02 6.92
CA LYS A 78 -12.47 -8.71 6.54
C LYS A 78 -12.34 -7.81 7.76
N ILE A 79 -11.18 -7.14 7.88
CA ILE A 79 -10.95 -6.03 8.82
C ILE A 79 -10.62 -4.77 8.02
N LYS A 80 -10.80 -3.60 8.63
CA LYS A 80 -10.54 -2.29 7.98
C LYS A 80 -9.08 -1.85 8.08
N GLY A 81 -8.13 -2.78 7.95
CA GLY A 81 -6.70 -2.51 8.11
C GLY A 81 -6.19 -2.84 9.51
N SER A 82 -4.91 -2.58 9.75
CA SER A 82 -4.21 -2.95 10.99
C SER A 82 -4.39 -1.93 12.12
N GLY A 83 -4.98 -0.76 11.82
CA GLY A 83 -5.08 0.35 12.76
C GLY A 83 -3.75 1.08 12.98
N VAL A 84 -3.76 2.00 13.93
CA VAL A 84 -2.59 2.76 14.37
C VAL A 84 -2.54 2.81 15.90
N ASP A 85 -1.35 2.99 16.46
CA ASP A 85 -1.18 3.23 17.88
C ASP A 85 -1.60 4.66 18.23
N LEU A 86 -2.72 4.80 18.95
CA LEU A 86 -3.27 6.10 19.33
C LEU A 86 -2.44 6.83 20.40
N GLN A 87 -1.50 6.17 21.07
CA GLN A 87 -0.55 6.83 21.96
C GLN A 87 0.55 7.52 21.14
N GLN A 88 1.00 6.86 20.06
CA GLN A 88 1.99 7.43 19.14
C GLN A 88 1.37 8.49 18.21
N PHE A 89 0.17 8.22 17.69
CA PHE A 89 -0.57 9.11 16.79
C PHE A 89 -1.76 9.74 17.53
N ALA A 90 -1.44 10.49 18.61
CA ALA A 90 -2.46 11.18 19.39
C ALA A 90 -3.14 12.26 18.55
N TYR A 91 -4.42 12.53 18.85
CA TYR A 91 -5.12 13.64 18.23
C TYR A 91 -4.42 14.97 18.54
N SER A 92 -4.16 15.72 17.48
CA SER A 92 -3.66 17.10 17.56
C SER A 92 -4.62 18.03 16.84
N PRO A 93 -4.94 19.23 17.38
CA PRO A 93 -5.67 20.25 16.65
C PRO A 93 -4.91 20.64 15.39
N ILE A 94 -5.64 21.00 14.32
CA ILE A 94 -5.02 21.51 13.09
C ILE A 94 -4.18 22.74 13.43
N PRO A 95 -2.88 22.76 13.14
CA PRO A 95 -2.01 23.90 13.41
C PRO A 95 -2.49 25.17 12.72
N LYS A 96 -2.31 26.30 13.38
CA LYS A 96 -2.53 27.61 12.76
C LYS A 96 -1.32 27.99 11.92
N GLY A 97 -1.54 28.54 10.74
CA GLY A 97 -0.45 28.99 9.87
C GLY A 97 -0.58 28.45 8.44
N ARG A 98 0.56 28.38 7.76
CA ARG A 98 0.64 27.88 6.40
C ARG A 98 0.26 26.40 6.35
N VAL A 99 -0.64 26.05 5.45
CA VAL A 99 -1.13 24.68 5.30
C VAL A 99 0.01 23.77 4.84
N LYS A 100 0.19 22.65 5.52
CA LYS A 100 1.11 21.58 5.09
C LYS A 100 0.28 20.42 4.53
N VAL A 101 0.55 20.04 3.29
CA VAL A 101 -0.03 18.86 2.64
C VAL A 101 1.07 17.82 2.54
N ILE A 102 0.85 16.65 3.12
CA ILE A 102 1.89 15.62 3.24
C ILE A 102 1.44 14.31 2.61
N LEU A 103 2.34 13.68 1.85
CA LEU A 103 2.20 12.31 1.37
C LEU A 103 3.30 11.46 2.00
N VAL A 104 2.90 10.50 2.82
CA VAL A 104 3.80 9.54 3.49
C VAL A 104 3.66 8.18 2.81
N ALA A 105 4.64 7.82 1.99
CA ALA A 105 4.64 6.54 1.26
C ALA A 105 6.05 6.20 0.78
N ARG A 106 6.29 4.95 0.38
CA ARG A 106 7.43 4.64 -0.49
C ARG A 106 7.30 5.45 -1.78
N MET A 107 8.41 5.96 -2.32
CA MET A 107 8.41 6.78 -3.52
C MET A 107 8.18 5.92 -4.77
N LEU A 108 6.93 5.54 -5.00
CA LEU A 108 6.47 4.69 -6.10
C LEU A 108 5.37 5.40 -6.89
N TRP A 109 5.31 5.14 -8.21
CA TRP A 109 4.27 5.69 -9.08
C TRP A 109 2.87 5.21 -8.65
N ASP A 110 2.71 3.94 -8.26
CA ASP A 110 1.43 3.36 -7.81
C ASP A 110 0.94 3.91 -6.45
N LYS A 111 1.73 4.73 -5.77
CA LYS A 111 1.35 5.45 -4.54
C LYS A 111 0.82 6.85 -4.78
N GLY A 112 0.66 7.24 -6.04
CA GLY A 112 0.13 8.55 -6.39
C GLY A 112 1.13 9.70 -6.17
N VAL A 113 2.43 9.41 -6.10
CA VAL A 113 3.45 10.46 -5.90
C VAL A 113 3.50 11.41 -7.10
N GLY A 114 3.33 10.90 -8.33
CA GLY A 114 3.27 11.71 -9.54
C GLY A 114 2.08 12.67 -9.50
N GLU A 115 0.90 12.15 -9.23
CA GLU A 115 -0.35 12.89 -9.11
C GLU A 115 -0.30 13.93 -7.99
N PHE A 116 0.39 13.62 -6.89
CA PHE A 116 0.62 14.57 -5.80
C PHE A 116 1.45 15.78 -6.29
N VAL A 117 2.55 15.53 -7.03
CA VAL A 117 3.41 16.59 -7.57
C VAL A 117 2.68 17.44 -8.60
N GLU A 118 1.89 16.81 -9.48
CA GLU A 118 1.05 17.52 -10.45
C GLU A 118 0.03 18.41 -9.75
N SER A 119 -0.65 17.88 -8.73
CA SER A 119 -1.62 18.65 -7.94
C SER A 119 -0.95 19.81 -7.22
N ALA A 120 0.21 19.61 -6.61
CA ALA A 120 1.00 20.66 -5.98
C ALA A 120 1.38 21.75 -6.96
N THR A 121 1.76 21.37 -8.20
CA THR A 121 2.11 22.31 -9.27
C THR A 121 0.92 23.19 -9.63
N VAL A 122 -0.25 22.59 -9.87
CA VAL A 122 -1.49 23.32 -10.22
C VAL A 122 -1.91 24.27 -9.11
N LEU A 123 -1.91 23.81 -7.85
CA LEU A 123 -2.30 24.62 -6.70
C LEU A 123 -1.35 25.80 -6.46
N THR A 124 -0.04 25.58 -6.62
CA THR A 124 0.96 26.66 -6.53
C THR A 124 0.76 27.71 -7.62
N GLN A 125 0.47 27.28 -8.86
CA GLN A 125 0.15 28.21 -9.97
C GLN A 125 -1.14 29.01 -9.74
N GLN A 126 -2.09 28.45 -9.00
CA GLN A 126 -3.32 29.11 -8.58
C GLN A 126 -3.13 30.07 -7.38
N GLY A 127 -1.91 30.19 -6.87
CA GLY A 127 -1.57 31.05 -5.74
C GLY A 127 -1.98 30.52 -4.38
N ILE A 128 -2.24 29.22 -4.26
CA ILE A 128 -2.51 28.57 -2.97
C ILE A 128 -1.22 28.53 -2.13
N ASP A 129 -1.27 29.18 -0.96
CA ASP A 129 -0.15 29.23 -0.03
C ASP A 129 -0.10 27.98 0.88
N ALA A 130 0.57 26.93 0.40
CA ALA A 130 0.73 25.67 1.11
C ALA A 130 2.14 25.09 0.90
N ASP A 131 2.59 24.29 1.85
CA ASP A 131 3.81 23.47 1.71
C ASP A 131 3.41 22.03 1.32
N PHE A 132 3.97 21.50 0.24
CA PHE A 132 3.73 20.15 -0.22
C PHE A 132 4.94 19.27 0.11
N LEU A 133 4.74 18.26 0.98
CA LEU A 133 5.80 17.43 1.53
C LEU A 133 5.68 15.98 1.06
N LEU A 134 6.78 15.43 0.53
CA LEU A 134 6.93 14.01 0.22
C LEU A 134 7.81 13.35 1.27
N VAL A 135 7.32 12.29 1.90
CA VAL A 135 8.05 11.56 2.95
C VAL A 135 8.11 10.08 2.63
N GLY A 136 9.31 9.57 2.51
CA GLY A 136 9.59 8.16 2.26
C GLY A 136 10.85 7.94 1.45
N SER A 137 11.29 6.69 1.46
CA SER A 137 12.48 6.24 0.75
C SER A 137 12.19 5.80 -0.69
N VAL A 138 13.24 5.84 -1.51
CA VAL A 138 13.28 5.18 -2.82
C VAL A 138 13.33 3.67 -2.60
N ASP A 139 12.56 2.91 -3.37
CA ASP A 139 12.55 1.43 -3.35
C ASP A 139 13.14 0.92 -4.67
N SER A 140 14.47 0.91 -4.78
CA SER A 140 15.21 0.59 -6.01
C SER A 140 14.96 -0.84 -6.53
N GLY A 141 14.44 -1.74 -5.69
CA GLY A 141 14.07 -3.11 -6.08
C GLY A 141 12.68 -3.21 -6.72
N ASN A 142 11.90 -2.14 -6.73
CA ASN A 142 10.54 -2.11 -7.25
C ASN A 142 10.52 -1.47 -8.66
N PRO A 143 9.91 -2.11 -9.68
CA PRO A 143 9.83 -1.55 -11.03
C PRO A 143 9.03 -0.23 -11.09
N GLU A 144 8.13 0.02 -10.14
CA GLU A 144 7.36 1.25 -10.01
C GLU A 144 8.09 2.35 -9.21
N SER A 145 9.39 2.14 -8.89
CA SER A 145 10.16 3.10 -8.10
C SER A 145 10.44 4.39 -8.87
N ILE A 146 10.19 5.51 -8.22
CA ILE A 146 10.60 6.82 -8.70
C ILE A 146 12.09 7.00 -8.36
N SER A 147 12.88 7.39 -9.34
CA SER A 147 14.32 7.55 -9.16
C SER A 147 14.64 8.72 -8.22
N ALA A 148 15.73 8.60 -7.44
CA ALA A 148 16.23 9.68 -6.60
C ALA A 148 16.48 10.96 -7.42
N LYS A 149 16.98 10.82 -8.66
CA LYS A 149 17.18 11.96 -9.58
C LYS A 149 15.88 12.71 -9.87
N GLN A 150 14.77 11.99 -10.10
CA GLN A 150 13.46 12.59 -10.34
C GLN A 150 12.94 13.32 -9.10
N LEU A 151 13.09 12.72 -7.91
CA LEU A 151 12.69 13.33 -6.65
C LEU A 151 13.50 14.60 -6.35
N GLU A 152 14.80 14.58 -6.60
CA GLU A 152 15.66 15.76 -6.47
C GLU A 152 15.29 16.87 -7.45
N GLN A 153 14.91 16.53 -8.69
CA GLN A 153 14.42 17.51 -9.65
C GLN A 153 13.16 18.21 -9.17
N TRP A 154 12.18 17.45 -8.66
CA TRP A 154 10.98 18.03 -8.08
C TRP A 154 11.26 18.86 -6.84
N ASN A 155 12.16 18.41 -5.96
CA ASN A 155 12.59 19.16 -4.80
C ASN A 155 13.27 20.49 -5.20
N LYS A 156 14.12 20.49 -6.22
CA LYS A 156 14.80 21.69 -6.75
C LYS A 156 13.85 22.67 -7.43
N SER A 157 12.73 22.20 -8.00
CA SER A 157 11.73 23.08 -8.59
C SER A 157 10.99 23.93 -7.55
N GLY A 158 11.07 23.55 -6.27
CA GLY A 158 10.41 24.25 -5.16
C GLY A 158 8.92 23.98 -5.03
N VAL A 159 8.33 23.14 -5.92
CA VAL A 159 6.90 22.81 -5.89
C VAL A 159 6.59 21.84 -4.75
N VAL A 160 7.48 20.86 -4.54
CA VAL A 160 7.39 19.91 -3.43
C VAL A 160 8.71 19.83 -2.69
N LYS A 161 8.68 19.50 -1.40
CA LYS A 161 9.85 19.23 -0.59
C LYS A 161 9.93 17.75 -0.26
N TRP A 162 10.94 17.05 -0.80
CA TRP A 162 11.20 15.67 -0.46
C TRP A 162 12.10 15.58 0.78
N LEU A 163 11.57 14.96 1.85
CA LEU A 163 12.24 14.86 3.16
C LEU A 163 12.97 13.51 3.34
N GLY A 164 12.92 12.60 2.34
CA GLY A 164 13.47 11.26 2.48
C GLY A 164 12.67 10.41 3.48
N GLU A 165 13.30 9.35 3.98
CA GLU A 165 12.73 8.50 5.02
C GLU A 165 12.80 9.20 6.38
N ARG A 166 11.69 9.16 7.14
CA ARG A 166 11.56 9.80 8.47
C ARG A 166 11.02 8.80 9.48
N ALA A 167 11.55 8.84 10.69
CA ALA A 167 11.06 8.03 11.82
C ALA A 167 10.01 8.76 12.67
N ASP A 168 9.96 10.09 12.59
CA ASP A 168 9.13 10.99 13.38
C ASP A 168 7.81 11.38 12.70
N ILE A 169 7.19 10.43 12.00
CA ILE A 169 5.97 10.68 11.21
C ILE A 169 4.82 11.24 12.05
N ALA A 170 4.65 10.75 13.29
CA ALA A 170 3.59 11.22 14.18
C ALA A 170 3.76 12.72 14.52
N GLN A 171 4.98 13.16 14.78
CA GLN A 171 5.29 14.58 15.02
C GLN A 171 5.06 15.40 13.76
N LEU A 172 5.53 14.93 12.62
CA LEU A 172 5.38 15.61 11.34
C LEU A 172 3.94 15.81 10.92
N LEU A 173 3.06 14.85 11.29
CA LEU A 173 1.60 14.95 11.05
C LEU A 173 0.88 15.88 12.04
N ALA A 174 1.48 16.18 13.18
CA ALA A 174 0.94 17.09 14.19
C ALA A 174 1.33 18.57 13.96
N GLU A 175 2.28 18.85 13.07
CA GLU A 175 2.79 20.17 12.68
C GLU A 175 2.07 20.75 11.47
#